data_69aeba3cc8ff908bef3253ff900e061e
#
_entry.id   69aeba3cc8ff908bef3253ff900e061e
#
_cell.length_a   1.000
_cell.length_b   1.000
_cell.length_c   1.000
_cell.angle_alpha   90.00
_cell.angle_beta   90.00
_cell.angle_gamma   90.00
#
_symmetry.space_group_name_H-M   'P 1'
#
loop_
_entity.id
_entity.type
_entity.pdbx_description
1 polymer ?
#
loop_
_entity_poly.entity_id
_entity_poly.type
_entity_poly.pdbx_seq_one_letter_code
_entity_poly.pdbx_strand_id
1 'polypeptide(L)'
;VPTTIPPLGLLLDVDGPIASPVSRSIAIPSIIDDLVTLCGLGVPIAFVTGRSESFIREHVVGPLIDAGLGPVLAGGGRMFGVCEKGGVWFPITEQGVGTVEIDHALALPQDYTEAIRQLVHSSFAETMEFDGTKYAMISVEQRTDVEHEAFVRAQPSFAAAAFDLLVDHGLGARFNDRVVADSDGHVPFRIDPTIISIDVESVLLDKDRGAERALGYFLGHGPVPTLWRTVGDSRSDYLMADFLHDAGYEVAHVDVRPSDGVLQKPYPVVVPDDLIHDHAGAWFLRQWVAKLTESG
;
A
#
# COMPACT_ATOMS: atom_id res chain seq x y z
N VAL A 1 14.26 -12.94 -19.55
CA VAL A 1 13.57 -13.43 -18.33
C VAL A 1 14.63 -14.09 -17.46
N PRO A 2 14.78 -13.73 -16.17
CA PRO A 2 15.71 -14.37 -15.25
C PRO A 2 15.47 -15.89 -15.22
N THR A 3 16.54 -16.68 -15.20
CA THR A 3 16.46 -18.15 -15.15
C THR A 3 16.81 -18.71 -13.77
N THR A 4 17.41 -17.90 -12.92
CA THR A 4 17.80 -18.29 -11.56
C THR A 4 16.70 -17.93 -10.56
N ILE A 5 16.49 -18.82 -9.58
CA ILE A 5 15.56 -18.55 -8.47
C ILE A 5 16.16 -17.44 -7.59
N PRO A 6 15.43 -16.34 -7.35
CA PRO A 6 15.91 -15.29 -6.47
C PRO A 6 16.11 -15.77 -5.03
N PRO A 7 17.06 -15.21 -4.28
CA PRO A 7 17.30 -15.62 -2.90
C PRO A 7 16.23 -15.13 -1.93
N LEU A 8 15.51 -14.07 -2.28
CA LEU A 8 14.56 -13.35 -1.45
C LEU A 8 13.52 -12.65 -2.31
N GLY A 9 12.29 -12.45 -1.82
CA GLY A 9 11.30 -11.51 -2.35
C GLY A 9 10.82 -10.54 -1.28
N LEU A 10 10.45 -9.33 -1.69
CA LEU A 10 10.00 -8.28 -0.78
C LEU A 10 8.63 -7.73 -1.17
N LEU A 11 7.72 -7.67 -0.19
CA LEU A 11 6.50 -6.87 -0.26
C LEU A 11 6.57 -5.78 0.80
N LEU A 12 6.56 -4.54 0.38
CA LEU A 12 6.83 -3.40 1.24
C LEU A 12 5.61 -2.46 1.26
N ASP A 13 5.10 -2.15 2.44
CA ASP A 13 4.31 -0.93 2.56
C ASP A 13 5.20 0.28 2.31
N VAL A 14 4.59 1.39 1.98
CA VAL A 14 5.31 2.63 1.66
C VAL A 14 5.32 3.58 2.84
N ASP A 15 4.15 3.92 3.37
CA ASP A 15 4.05 4.80 4.54
C ASP A 15 4.58 4.09 5.78
N GLY A 16 5.52 4.70 6.44
CA GLY A 16 6.22 4.11 7.56
C GLY A 16 7.54 3.47 7.12
N PRO A 17 7.59 2.27 6.54
CA PRO A 17 8.87 1.58 6.31
C PRO A 17 9.76 2.20 5.21
N ILE A 18 9.18 2.86 4.21
CA ILE A 18 9.92 3.42 3.06
C ILE A 18 9.86 4.94 3.04
N ALA A 19 8.66 5.50 3.15
CA ALA A 19 8.46 6.94 3.26
C ALA A 19 8.24 7.33 4.71
N SER A 20 8.92 8.39 5.13
CA SER A 20 8.76 8.94 6.48
C SER A 20 7.31 9.38 6.71
N PRO A 21 6.69 9.02 7.85
CA PRO A 21 5.34 9.47 8.18
C PRO A 21 5.26 11.00 8.39
N VAL A 22 6.40 11.67 8.58
CA VAL A 22 6.47 13.12 8.79
C VAL A 22 6.56 13.85 7.45
N SER A 23 7.54 13.50 6.60
CA SER A 23 7.78 14.19 5.32
C SER A 23 6.95 13.62 4.16
N ARG A 24 6.33 12.45 4.32
CA ARG A 24 5.62 11.69 3.28
C ARG A 24 6.48 11.46 2.03
N SER A 25 7.79 11.28 2.24
CA SER A 25 8.77 11.04 1.17
C SER A 25 9.89 10.15 1.71
N ILE A 26 10.72 9.60 0.81
CA ILE A 26 11.90 8.84 1.22
C ILE A 26 12.94 9.81 1.78
N ALA A 27 12.96 9.94 3.11
CA ALA A 27 13.84 10.88 3.81
C ALA A 27 15.26 10.32 4.05
N ILE A 28 15.41 8.99 4.04
CA ILE A 28 16.68 8.30 4.30
C ILE A 28 17.27 7.84 2.97
N PRO A 29 18.34 8.47 2.43
CA PRO A 29 18.89 8.14 1.11
C PRO A 29 19.31 6.67 0.94
N SER A 30 19.78 6.02 2.02
CA SER A 30 20.18 4.62 1.96
C SER A 30 19.04 3.66 1.61
N ILE A 31 17.78 4.02 1.85
CA ILE A 31 16.62 3.24 1.41
C ILE A 31 16.59 3.13 -0.11
N ILE A 32 16.84 4.24 -0.80
CA ILE A 32 16.89 4.28 -2.27
C ILE A 32 18.02 3.39 -2.79
N ASP A 33 19.23 3.59 -2.26
CA ASP A 33 20.43 2.86 -2.67
C ASP A 33 20.28 1.34 -2.44
N ASP A 34 19.71 0.97 -1.29
CA ASP A 34 19.52 -0.44 -0.92
C ASP A 34 18.44 -1.11 -1.75
N LEU A 35 17.34 -0.42 -2.07
CA LEU A 35 16.30 -0.93 -2.97
C LEU A 35 16.83 -1.17 -4.38
N VAL A 36 17.62 -0.23 -4.93
CA VAL A 36 18.26 -0.39 -6.24
C VAL A 36 19.26 -1.55 -6.22
N THR A 37 20.05 -1.65 -5.15
CA THR A 37 21.05 -2.74 -4.98
C THR A 37 20.36 -4.10 -4.89
N LEU A 38 19.32 -4.25 -4.04
CA LEU A 38 18.58 -5.50 -3.88
C LEU A 38 17.90 -5.94 -5.19
N CYS A 39 17.29 -4.99 -5.91
CA CYS A 39 16.72 -5.26 -7.22
C CYS A 39 17.80 -5.76 -8.21
N GLY A 40 18.99 -5.15 -8.18
CA GLY A 40 20.16 -5.56 -8.99
C GLY A 40 20.70 -6.94 -8.63
N LEU A 41 20.56 -7.36 -7.37
CA LEU A 41 20.86 -8.72 -6.91
C LEU A 41 19.79 -9.75 -7.27
N GLY A 42 18.76 -9.34 -8.03
CA GLY A 42 17.69 -10.19 -8.52
C GLY A 42 16.50 -10.37 -7.56
N VAL A 43 16.45 -9.62 -6.47
CA VAL A 43 15.32 -9.63 -5.53
C VAL A 43 14.09 -8.98 -6.19
N PRO A 44 12.97 -9.70 -6.41
CA PRO A 44 11.72 -9.09 -6.82
C PRO A 44 11.14 -8.26 -5.66
N ILE A 45 10.80 -7.00 -5.95
CA ILE A 45 10.32 -6.04 -4.95
C ILE A 45 8.97 -5.48 -5.39
N ALA A 46 7.95 -5.54 -4.53
CA ALA A 46 6.70 -4.85 -4.75
C ALA A 46 6.39 -3.87 -3.61
N PHE A 47 5.92 -2.69 -3.99
CA PHE A 47 5.29 -1.74 -3.09
C PHE A 47 3.79 -2.03 -3.03
N VAL A 48 3.24 -2.22 -1.83
CA VAL A 48 1.82 -2.52 -1.61
C VAL A 48 1.25 -1.49 -0.64
N THR A 49 0.48 -0.54 -1.14
CA THR A 49 0.07 0.66 -0.39
C THR A 49 -1.38 1.05 -0.61
N GLY A 50 -1.93 1.84 0.30
CA GLY A 50 -3.20 2.56 0.11
C GLY A 50 -3.07 3.84 -0.72
N ARG A 51 -1.83 4.31 -1.00
CA ARG A 51 -1.58 5.52 -1.79
C ARG A 51 -2.01 5.36 -3.24
N SER A 52 -2.17 6.51 -3.90
CA SER A 52 -2.44 6.59 -5.35
C SER A 52 -1.20 6.26 -6.19
N GLU A 53 -1.43 5.94 -7.45
CA GLU A 53 -0.36 5.73 -8.43
C GLU A 53 0.53 6.97 -8.60
N SER A 54 -0.08 8.16 -8.64
CA SER A 54 0.66 9.42 -8.79
C SER A 54 1.61 9.66 -7.62
N PHE A 55 1.20 9.33 -6.39
CA PHE A 55 2.08 9.42 -5.24
C PHE A 55 3.30 8.50 -5.38
N ILE A 56 3.08 7.24 -5.75
CA ILE A 56 4.18 6.29 -5.92
C ILE A 56 5.09 6.68 -7.08
N ARG A 57 4.53 7.17 -8.18
CA ARG A 57 5.30 7.68 -9.32
C ARG A 57 6.27 8.77 -8.90
N GLU A 58 5.77 9.76 -8.16
CA GLU A 58 6.53 10.97 -7.82
C GLU A 58 7.49 10.73 -6.65
N HIS A 59 7.02 10.10 -5.58
CA HIS A 59 7.73 10.06 -4.30
C HIS A 59 8.54 8.77 -4.08
N VAL A 60 8.32 7.73 -4.89
CA VAL A 60 9.05 6.46 -4.78
C VAL A 60 9.79 6.13 -6.08
N VAL A 61 9.07 6.00 -7.19
CA VAL A 61 9.66 5.54 -8.46
C VAL A 61 10.60 6.59 -9.05
N GLY A 62 10.22 7.86 -9.04
CA GLY A 62 11.08 8.95 -9.54
C GLY A 62 12.46 8.94 -8.87
N PRO A 63 12.56 9.03 -7.53
CA PRO A 63 13.83 8.94 -6.81
C PRO A 63 14.63 7.66 -7.10
N LEU A 64 13.99 6.50 -7.26
CA LEU A 64 14.68 5.25 -7.61
C LEU A 64 15.25 5.28 -9.03
N ILE A 65 14.52 5.84 -10.00
CA ILE A 65 15.01 6.01 -11.37
C ILE A 65 16.21 6.97 -11.40
N ASP A 66 16.14 8.09 -10.69
CA ASP A 66 17.22 9.05 -10.56
C ASP A 66 18.48 8.43 -9.92
N ALA A 67 18.31 7.45 -9.04
CA ALA A 67 19.39 6.68 -8.41
C ALA A 67 19.90 5.50 -9.25
N GLY A 68 19.43 5.34 -10.50
CA GLY A 68 19.96 4.33 -11.42
C GLY A 68 19.18 3.01 -11.46
N LEU A 69 17.92 2.98 -11.02
CA LEU A 69 17.07 1.79 -11.13
C LEU A 69 16.83 1.37 -12.59
N GLY A 70 16.74 2.33 -13.54
CA GLY A 70 16.43 2.03 -14.95
C GLY A 70 17.34 0.96 -15.56
N PRO A 71 18.68 1.12 -15.55
CA PRO A 71 19.62 0.08 -16.01
C PRO A 71 19.48 -1.27 -15.31
N VAL A 72 19.13 -1.29 -14.02
CA VAL A 72 18.91 -2.52 -13.25
C VAL A 72 17.69 -3.29 -13.79
N LEU A 73 16.60 -2.57 -14.05
CA LEU A 73 15.36 -3.16 -14.62
C LEU A 73 15.61 -3.65 -16.06
N ALA A 74 16.33 -2.88 -16.89
CA ALA A 74 16.76 -3.32 -18.23
C ALA A 74 17.63 -4.60 -18.19
N GLY A 75 18.41 -4.77 -17.12
CA GLY A 75 19.23 -5.96 -16.85
C GLY A 75 18.46 -7.17 -16.32
N GLY A 76 17.15 -7.05 -16.12
CA GLY A 76 16.29 -8.15 -15.66
C GLY A 76 15.84 -8.05 -14.19
N GLY A 77 16.12 -6.95 -13.51
CA GLY A 77 15.52 -6.61 -12.22
C GLY A 77 13.98 -6.55 -12.33
N ARG A 78 13.26 -6.84 -11.23
CA ARG A 78 11.80 -6.85 -11.22
C ARG A 78 11.27 -6.03 -10.07
N MET A 79 10.49 -5.01 -10.42
CA MET A 79 9.85 -4.16 -9.44
C MET A 79 8.41 -3.86 -9.86
N PHE A 80 7.49 -3.79 -8.88
CA PHE A 80 6.06 -3.70 -9.13
C PHE A 80 5.38 -2.74 -8.13
N GLY A 81 4.42 -1.98 -8.58
CA GLY A 81 3.60 -1.11 -7.74
C GLY A 81 2.17 -1.63 -7.64
N VAL A 82 1.66 -1.71 -6.42
CA VAL A 82 0.27 -1.98 -6.11
C VAL A 82 -0.24 -0.88 -5.20
N CYS A 83 -1.18 -0.12 -5.71
CA CYS A 83 -1.80 1.04 -5.09
C CYS A 83 -3.24 0.74 -4.70
N GLU A 84 -3.81 1.63 -3.89
CA GLU A 84 -5.22 1.57 -3.52
C GLU A 84 -5.63 0.18 -3.00
N LYS A 85 -4.77 -0.39 -2.13
CA LYS A 85 -5.00 -1.69 -1.47
C LYS A 85 -5.30 -2.84 -2.46
N GLY A 86 -4.68 -2.81 -3.66
CA GLY A 86 -4.87 -3.82 -4.71
C GLY A 86 -5.84 -3.43 -5.82
N GLY A 87 -6.43 -2.23 -5.77
CA GLY A 87 -7.33 -1.71 -6.79
C GLY A 87 -6.63 -1.19 -8.04
N VAL A 88 -5.37 -0.79 -7.92
CA VAL A 88 -4.55 -0.22 -9.01
C VAL A 88 -3.17 -0.84 -8.97
N TRP A 89 -2.62 -1.22 -10.13
CA TRP A 89 -1.27 -1.80 -10.18
C TRP A 89 -0.56 -1.50 -11.51
N PHE A 90 0.77 -1.60 -11.48
CA PHE A 90 1.61 -1.33 -12.63
C PHE A 90 3.01 -1.95 -12.48
N PRO A 91 3.66 -2.37 -13.59
CA PRO A 91 5.08 -2.69 -13.58
C PRO A 91 5.90 -1.40 -13.43
N ILE A 92 7.00 -1.47 -12.70
CA ILE A 92 8.03 -0.42 -12.72
C ILE A 92 9.04 -0.81 -13.78
N THR A 93 9.22 0.05 -14.78
CA THR A 93 10.04 -0.18 -15.96
C THR A 93 11.29 0.71 -15.93
N GLU A 94 12.18 0.50 -16.88
CA GLU A 94 13.37 1.34 -17.03
C GLU A 94 13.07 2.84 -17.24
N GLN A 95 11.87 3.17 -17.72
CA GLN A 95 11.39 4.56 -17.90
C GLN A 95 10.54 5.07 -16.71
N GLY A 96 10.36 4.27 -15.66
CA GLY A 96 9.51 4.60 -14.54
C GLY A 96 8.23 3.75 -14.49
N VAL A 97 7.11 4.34 -14.06
CA VAL A 97 5.81 3.66 -13.98
C VAL A 97 5.34 3.26 -15.38
N GLY A 98 5.09 1.97 -15.56
CA GLY A 98 4.58 1.40 -16.82
C GLY A 98 3.06 1.58 -16.98
N THR A 99 2.43 0.69 -17.75
CA THR A 99 0.98 0.72 -17.95
C THR A 99 0.26 0.50 -16.63
N VAL A 100 -0.63 1.42 -16.28
CA VAL A 100 -1.45 1.36 -15.07
C VAL A 100 -2.71 0.57 -15.37
N GLU A 101 -2.96 -0.43 -14.57
CA GLU A 101 -4.16 -1.26 -14.61
C GLU A 101 -5.06 -0.91 -13.42
N ILE A 102 -6.37 -0.90 -13.65
CA ILE A 102 -7.39 -0.56 -12.65
C ILE A 102 -8.41 -1.68 -12.57
N ASP A 103 -8.75 -2.13 -11.36
CA ASP A 103 -9.84 -3.06 -11.13
C ASP A 103 -11.19 -2.30 -11.10
N HIS A 104 -11.72 -2.04 -12.28
CA HIS A 104 -12.99 -1.33 -12.41
C HIS A 104 -14.18 -2.06 -11.78
N ALA A 105 -14.09 -3.37 -11.52
CA ALA A 105 -15.15 -4.13 -10.86
C ALA A 105 -15.24 -3.81 -9.35
N LEU A 106 -14.15 -3.28 -8.77
CA LEU A 106 -14.09 -2.89 -7.36
C LEU A 106 -14.22 -1.38 -7.17
N ALA A 107 -14.15 -0.61 -8.25
CA ALA A 107 -14.24 0.84 -8.18
C ALA A 107 -15.65 1.30 -7.78
N LEU A 108 -15.70 2.41 -7.05
CA LEU A 108 -16.96 3.07 -6.72
C LEU A 108 -17.60 3.70 -7.97
N PRO A 109 -18.94 3.72 -8.08
CA PRO A 109 -19.62 4.40 -9.16
C PRO A 109 -19.29 5.88 -9.23
N GLN A 110 -19.24 6.43 -10.46
CA GLN A 110 -18.82 7.82 -10.66
C GLN A 110 -19.80 8.83 -10.06
N ASP A 111 -21.10 8.55 -10.08
CA ASP A 111 -22.13 9.42 -9.50
C ASP A 111 -21.99 9.50 -7.97
N TYR A 112 -21.68 8.39 -7.30
CA TYR A 112 -21.36 8.39 -5.88
C TYR A 112 -20.06 9.15 -5.61
N THR A 113 -19.02 8.92 -6.41
CA THR A 113 -17.74 9.64 -6.27
C THR A 113 -17.92 11.16 -6.36
N GLU A 114 -18.76 11.60 -7.29
CA GLU A 114 -19.07 13.03 -7.41
C GLU A 114 -19.91 13.54 -6.25
N ALA A 115 -20.84 12.75 -5.72
CA ALA A 115 -21.62 13.11 -4.54
C ALA A 115 -20.73 13.31 -3.30
N ILE A 116 -19.73 12.44 -3.10
CA ILE A 116 -18.73 12.62 -2.02
C ILE A 116 -17.90 13.89 -2.23
N ARG A 117 -17.45 14.16 -3.47
CA ARG A 117 -16.71 15.39 -3.78
C ARG A 117 -17.53 16.64 -3.41
N GLN A 118 -18.82 16.66 -3.75
CA GLN A 118 -19.74 17.75 -3.42
C GLN A 118 -19.98 17.85 -1.92
N LEU A 119 -20.12 16.72 -1.21
CA LEU A 119 -20.27 16.68 0.25
C LEU A 119 -19.04 17.32 0.94
N VAL A 120 -17.84 16.97 0.54
CA VAL A 120 -16.61 17.58 1.07
C VAL A 120 -16.62 19.08 0.80
N HIS A 121 -16.85 19.49 -0.44
CA HIS A 121 -16.81 20.91 -0.82
C HIS A 121 -17.86 21.74 -0.07
N SER A 122 -19.07 21.24 0.11
CA SER A 122 -20.17 22.01 0.71
C SER A 122 -20.17 22.04 2.24
N SER A 123 -19.65 20.98 2.89
CA SER A 123 -19.87 20.79 4.32
C SER A 123 -18.61 20.48 5.14
N PHE A 124 -17.52 20.07 4.50
CA PHE A 124 -16.31 19.65 5.20
C PHE A 124 -15.02 20.31 4.68
N ALA A 125 -15.10 21.24 3.73
CA ALA A 125 -13.94 21.89 3.10
C ALA A 125 -13.02 22.64 4.08
N GLU A 126 -13.50 22.96 5.28
CA GLU A 126 -12.67 23.59 6.31
C GLU A 126 -11.67 22.62 6.95
N THR A 127 -11.95 21.33 6.94
CA THR A 127 -11.14 20.30 7.64
C THR A 127 -10.63 19.20 6.76
N MET A 128 -11.25 18.98 5.60
CA MET A 128 -11.01 17.83 4.73
C MET A 128 -10.83 18.26 3.29
N GLU A 129 -10.10 17.43 2.53
CA GLU A 129 -9.96 17.54 1.09
C GLU A 129 -10.19 16.20 0.41
N PHE A 130 -10.79 16.24 -0.78
CA PHE A 130 -11.03 15.06 -1.59
C PHE A 130 -9.76 14.71 -2.39
N ASP A 131 -9.22 13.50 -2.22
CA ASP A 131 -8.11 13.03 -3.04
C ASP A 131 -8.60 12.66 -4.44
N GLY A 132 -8.38 13.56 -5.40
CA GLY A 132 -8.75 13.36 -6.80
C GLY A 132 -7.79 12.48 -7.60
N THR A 133 -6.80 11.86 -6.97
CA THR A 133 -5.75 11.07 -7.64
C THR A 133 -6.03 9.57 -7.62
N LYS A 134 -7.08 9.12 -6.93
CA LYS A 134 -7.45 7.70 -6.81
C LYS A 134 -8.51 7.29 -7.84
N TYR A 135 -8.49 6.01 -8.21
CA TYR A 135 -9.32 5.40 -9.26
C TYR A 135 -10.30 4.34 -8.74
N ALA A 136 -9.87 3.46 -7.83
CA ALA A 136 -10.66 2.32 -7.38
C ALA A 136 -11.32 2.57 -6.01
N MET A 137 -10.78 3.47 -5.21
CA MET A 137 -11.33 3.87 -3.92
C MET A 137 -11.45 5.38 -3.83
N ILE A 138 -12.21 5.87 -2.85
CA ILE A 138 -12.27 7.27 -2.50
C ILE A 138 -11.49 7.47 -1.20
N SER A 139 -10.66 8.50 -1.13
CA SER A 139 -10.04 8.97 0.10
C SER A 139 -10.39 10.42 0.32
N VAL A 140 -10.85 10.74 1.52
CA VAL A 140 -11.05 12.11 1.97
C VAL A 140 -10.07 12.36 3.09
N GLU A 141 -9.06 13.16 2.81
CA GLU A 141 -7.90 13.34 3.67
C GLU A 141 -8.05 14.58 4.56
N GLN A 142 -7.35 14.56 5.68
CA GLN A 142 -7.12 15.75 6.49
C GLN A 142 -6.35 16.78 5.67
N ARG A 143 -6.82 18.01 5.62
CA ARG A 143 -6.07 19.13 5.06
C ARG A 143 -4.78 19.35 5.84
N THR A 144 -3.69 19.61 5.13
CA THR A 144 -2.35 19.78 5.73
C THR A 144 -2.19 21.07 6.53
N ASP A 145 -3.09 22.03 6.33
CA ASP A 145 -3.12 23.35 7.03
C ASP A 145 -4.11 23.38 8.21
N VAL A 146 -4.65 22.21 8.62
CA VAL A 146 -5.64 22.08 9.68
C VAL A 146 -5.11 21.21 10.82
N GLU A 147 -5.36 21.64 12.06
CA GLU A 147 -5.02 20.88 13.25
C GLU A 147 -5.72 19.52 13.28
N HIS A 148 -4.98 18.47 13.66
CA HIS A 148 -5.46 17.10 13.65
C HIS A 148 -6.75 16.89 14.46
N GLU A 149 -6.87 17.57 15.62
CA GLU A 149 -8.07 17.48 16.45
C GLU A 149 -9.34 18.01 15.76
N ALA A 150 -9.19 18.99 14.84
CA ALA A 150 -10.34 19.48 14.08
C ALA A 150 -10.83 18.43 13.08
N PHE A 151 -9.91 17.75 12.40
CA PHE A 151 -10.22 16.62 11.53
C PHE A 151 -10.88 15.47 12.30
N VAL A 152 -10.30 15.05 13.43
CA VAL A 152 -10.84 13.95 14.27
C VAL A 152 -12.26 14.26 14.77
N ARG A 153 -12.55 15.53 15.10
CA ARG A 153 -13.92 15.93 15.49
C ARG A 153 -14.92 15.86 14.33
N ALA A 154 -14.50 16.17 13.10
CA ALA A 154 -15.36 16.14 11.92
C ALA A 154 -15.54 14.73 11.32
N GLN A 155 -14.55 13.85 11.51
CA GLN A 155 -14.48 12.51 10.93
C GLN A 155 -15.76 11.67 11.13
N PRO A 156 -16.35 11.53 12.34
CA PRO A 156 -17.56 10.73 12.52
C PRO A 156 -18.77 11.25 11.73
N SER A 157 -18.92 12.56 11.63
CA SER A 157 -20.04 13.18 10.90
C SER A 157 -19.90 12.98 9.40
N PHE A 158 -18.67 13.12 8.88
CA PHE A 158 -18.40 12.83 7.46
C PHE A 158 -18.64 11.36 7.14
N ALA A 159 -18.08 10.43 7.94
CA ALA A 159 -18.22 9.00 7.73
C ALA A 159 -19.69 8.56 7.74
N ALA A 160 -20.52 9.11 8.64
CA ALA A 160 -21.95 8.85 8.68
C ALA A 160 -22.64 9.37 7.41
N ALA A 161 -22.35 10.59 6.97
CA ALA A 161 -22.95 11.17 5.76
C ALA A 161 -22.52 10.40 4.49
N ALA A 162 -21.24 9.99 4.40
CA ALA A 162 -20.75 9.16 3.30
C ALA A 162 -21.45 7.79 3.25
N PHE A 163 -21.70 7.18 4.41
CA PHE A 163 -22.46 5.94 4.49
C PHE A 163 -23.92 6.14 4.04
N ASP A 164 -24.58 7.19 4.49
CA ASP A 164 -25.96 7.46 4.11
C ASP A 164 -26.06 7.70 2.58
N LEU A 165 -25.10 8.39 1.99
CA LEU A 165 -25.00 8.54 0.53
C LEU A 165 -24.81 7.20 -0.20
N LEU A 166 -24.01 6.22 0.33
CA LEU A 166 -23.94 4.88 -0.26
C LEU A 166 -25.32 4.22 -0.33
N VAL A 167 -26.04 4.27 0.79
CA VAL A 167 -27.39 3.70 0.88
C VAL A 167 -28.38 4.41 -0.07
N ASP A 168 -28.34 5.73 -0.15
CA ASP A 168 -29.20 6.54 -1.03
C ASP A 168 -28.93 6.25 -2.52
N HIS A 169 -27.69 5.85 -2.88
CA HIS A 169 -27.35 5.39 -4.22
C HIS A 169 -27.67 3.90 -4.46
N GLY A 170 -28.30 3.23 -3.49
CA GLY A 170 -28.64 1.80 -3.59
C GLY A 170 -27.43 0.87 -3.48
N LEU A 171 -26.31 1.36 -2.99
CA LEU A 171 -25.08 0.59 -2.82
C LEU A 171 -25.07 -0.08 -1.44
N GLY A 172 -24.79 -1.38 -1.40
CA GLY A 172 -24.64 -2.10 -0.14
C GLY A 172 -23.34 -1.69 0.56
N ALA A 173 -23.42 -1.39 1.87
CA ALA A 173 -22.28 -0.88 2.60
C ALA A 173 -22.29 -1.30 4.09
N ARG A 174 -21.08 -1.26 4.69
CA ARG A 174 -20.89 -1.40 6.14
C ARG A 174 -20.03 -0.27 6.69
N PHE A 175 -20.40 0.18 7.87
CA PHE A 175 -19.62 1.14 8.67
C PHE A 175 -19.90 0.90 10.16
N ASN A 176 -18.89 0.53 10.93
CA ASN A 176 -19.04 0.05 12.32
C ASN A 176 -20.11 -1.05 12.40
N ASP A 177 -21.13 -0.90 13.27
CA ASP A 177 -22.23 -1.85 13.45
C ASP A 177 -23.36 -1.68 12.41
N ARG A 178 -23.28 -0.66 11.56
CA ARG A 178 -24.26 -0.43 10.50
C ARG A 178 -23.90 -1.28 9.28
N VAL A 179 -24.86 -2.11 8.85
CA VAL A 179 -24.76 -2.92 7.63
C VAL A 179 -26.05 -2.79 6.86
N VAL A 180 -25.98 -2.35 5.61
CA VAL A 180 -27.10 -2.27 4.69
C VAL A 180 -26.73 -2.99 3.41
N ALA A 181 -27.52 -3.96 2.99
CA ALA A 181 -27.33 -4.66 1.75
C ALA A 181 -27.94 -3.87 0.57
N ASP A 182 -27.40 -4.06 -0.62
CA ASP A 182 -28.02 -3.61 -1.88
C ASP A 182 -29.27 -4.43 -2.25
N SER A 183 -29.86 -4.14 -3.39
CA SER A 183 -31.07 -4.84 -3.88
C SER A 183 -30.87 -6.34 -4.10
N ASP A 184 -29.63 -6.79 -4.30
CA ASP A 184 -29.27 -8.18 -4.56
C ASP A 184 -28.79 -8.90 -3.29
N GLY A 185 -28.79 -8.21 -2.15
CA GLY A 185 -28.39 -8.74 -0.84
C GLY A 185 -26.88 -8.67 -0.58
N HIS A 186 -26.10 -7.91 -1.38
CA HIS A 186 -24.65 -7.78 -1.22
C HIS A 186 -24.26 -6.55 -0.39
N VAL A 187 -23.08 -6.59 0.20
CA VAL A 187 -22.45 -5.51 0.95
C VAL A 187 -21.03 -5.28 0.40
N PRO A 188 -20.93 -4.73 -0.83
CA PRO A 188 -19.63 -4.64 -1.52
C PRO A 188 -18.71 -3.54 -1.00
N PHE A 189 -19.21 -2.55 -0.27
CA PHE A 189 -18.43 -1.40 0.15
C PHE A 189 -18.31 -1.26 1.67
N ARG A 190 -17.25 -0.58 2.10
CA ARG A 190 -17.04 -0.18 3.49
C ARG A 190 -16.56 1.26 3.60
N ILE A 191 -16.78 1.85 4.76
CA ILE A 191 -16.12 3.08 5.19
C ILE A 191 -15.06 2.71 6.21
N ASP A 192 -13.84 3.16 5.97
CA ASP A 192 -12.66 2.85 6.77
C ASP A 192 -11.98 4.15 7.23
N PRO A 193 -12.32 4.68 8.43
CA PRO A 193 -11.63 5.82 9.00
C PRO A 193 -10.19 5.44 9.40
N THR A 194 -9.23 6.23 8.92
CA THR A 194 -7.81 6.12 9.29
C THR A 194 -7.39 7.30 10.18
N ILE A 195 -6.11 7.38 10.51
CA ILE A 195 -5.57 8.49 11.30
C ILE A 195 -5.72 9.83 10.57
N ILE A 196 -5.53 9.85 9.25
CA ILE A 196 -5.46 11.07 8.43
C ILE A 196 -6.45 11.10 7.27
N SER A 197 -7.27 10.07 7.09
CA SER A 197 -8.27 9.99 6.02
C SER A 197 -9.52 9.25 6.46
N ILE A 198 -10.56 9.36 5.65
CA ILE A 198 -11.69 8.42 5.63
C ILE A 198 -11.72 7.84 4.22
N ASP A 199 -11.55 6.52 4.15
CA ASP A 199 -11.59 5.79 2.91
C ASP A 199 -12.98 5.19 2.68
N VAL A 200 -13.49 5.28 1.45
CA VAL A 200 -14.66 4.54 1.00
C VAL A 200 -14.18 3.58 -0.08
N GLU A 201 -14.37 2.30 0.13
CA GLU A 201 -13.71 1.29 -0.69
C GLU A 201 -14.49 -0.02 -0.75
N SER A 202 -14.18 -0.85 -1.75
CA SER A 202 -14.66 -2.22 -1.80
C SER A 202 -14.14 -3.02 -0.59
N VAL A 203 -14.99 -3.89 -0.03
CA VAL A 203 -14.59 -4.81 1.05
C VAL A 203 -13.51 -5.81 0.62
N LEU A 204 -13.26 -5.92 -0.68
CA LEU A 204 -12.23 -6.79 -1.28
C LEU A 204 -10.88 -6.09 -1.46
N LEU A 205 -10.78 -4.79 -1.20
CA LEU A 205 -9.52 -4.06 -1.24
C LEU A 205 -8.85 -4.13 0.12
N ASP A 206 -7.69 -4.81 0.17
CA ASP A 206 -6.81 -4.82 1.33
C ASP A 206 -5.39 -5.28 0.92
N LYS A 207 -4.48 -5.37 1.87
CA LYS A 207 -3.07 -5.69 1.64
C LYS A 207 -2.84 -7.12 1.14
N ASP A 208 -3.70 -8.08 1.49
CA ASP A 208 -3.67 -9.46 0.94
C ASP A 208 -3.94 -9.46 -0.56
N ARG A 209 -4.94 -8.69 -1.03
CA ARG A 209 -5.18 -8.53 -2.46
C ARG A 209 -4.00 -7.87 -3.17
N GLY A 210 -3.35 -6.91 -2.51
CA GLY A 210 -2.12 -6.32 -3.02
C GLY A 210 -1.00 -7.34 -3.16
N ALA A 211 -0.83 -8.22 -2.17
CA ALA A 211 0.14 -9.31 -2.22
C ALA A 211 -0.17 -10.34 -3.33
N GLU A 212 -1.45 -10.68 -3.52
CA GLU A 212 -1.92 -11.54 -4.62
C GLU A 212 -1.53 -10.96 -5.99
N ARG A 213 -1.79 -9.66 -6.22
CA ARG A 213 -1.41 -8.97 -7.46
C ARG A 213 0.10 -9.01 -7.70
N ALA A 214 0.89 -8.69 -6.66
CA ALA A 214 2.34 -8.69 -6.75
C ALA A 214 2.90 -10.08 -7.05
N LEU A 215 2.45 -11.10 -6.33
CA LEU A 215 2.87 -12.49 -6.56
C LEU A 215 2.49 -12.96 -7.96
N GLY A 216 1.26 -12.67 -8.41
CA GLY A 216 0.78 -13.01 -9.76
C GLY A 216 1.64 -12.38 -10.85
N TYR A 217 2.00 -11.10 -10.69
CA TYR A 217 2.93 -10.43 -11.61
C TYR A 217 4.28 -11.13 -11.66
N PHE A 218 4.90 -11.40 -10.52
CA PHE A 218 6.23 -12.03 -10.50
C PHE A 218 6.23 -13.45 -11.06
N LEU A 219 5.20 -14.25 -10.80
CA LEU A 219 5.04 -15.59 -11.37
C LEU A 219 4.94 -15.55 -12.91
N GLY A 220 4.29 -14.52 -13.45
CA GLY A 220 4.20 -14.31 -14.91
C GLY A 220 5.51 -13.82 -15.56
N HIS A 221 6.48 -13.33 -14.77
CA HIS A 221 7.71 -12.67 -15.27
C HIS A 221 9.01 -13.40 -14.87
N GLY A 222 8.92 -14.64 -14.42
CA GLY A 222 10.08 -15.48 -14.13
C GLY A 222 9.98 -16.22 -12.81
N PRO A 223 11.04 -16.96 -12.41
CA PRO A 223 11.04 -17.70 -11.17
C PRO A 223 10.89 -16.76 -9.97
N VAL A 224 10.13 -17.21 -8.98
CA VAL A 224 9.93 -16.50 -7.71
C VAL A 224 10.70 -17.20 -6.58
N PRO A 225 11.12 -16.45 -5.55
CA PRO A 225 11.80 -17.04 -4.39
C PRO A 225 10.82 -17.87 -3.55
N THR A 226 11.36 -18.81 -2.78
CA THR A 226 10.61 -19.48 -1.71
C THR A 226 10.54 -18.64 -0.45
N LEU A 227 11.52 -17.76 -0.24
CA LEU A 227 11.68 -16.92 0.93
C LEU A 227 11.16 -15.50 0.65
N TRP A 228 10.22 -15.03 1.48
CA TRP A 228 9.66 -13.70 1.37
C TRP A 228 9.77 -12.93 2.68
N ARG A 229 9.85 -11.61 2.55
CA ARG A 229 9.71 -10.69 3.68
C ARG A 229 8.68 -9.64 3.34
N THR A 230 7.78 -9.39 4.28
CA THR A 230 6.83 -8.27 4.22
C THR A 230 7.21 -7.25 5.27
N VAL A 231 7.06 -5.97 4.99
CA VAL A 231 7.41 -4.88 5.90
C VAL A 231 6.25 -3.90 5.96
N GLY A 232 5.83 -3.52 7.15
CA GLY A 232 4.73 -2.57 7.32
C GLY A 232 4.67 -1.99 8.72
N ASP A 233 3.83 -0.98 8.90
CA ASP A 233 3.67 -0.23 10.16
C ASP A 233 2.26 -0.36 10.76
N SER A 234 1.38 -1.13 10.13
CA SER A 234 -0.02 -1.27 10.53
C SER A 234 -0.46 -2.74 10.61
N ARG A 235 -1.60 -2.98 11.26
CA ARG A 235 -2.16 -4.33 11.37
C ARG A 235 -2.58 -4.91 10.01
N SER A 236 -2.98 -4.07 9.07
CA SER A 236 -3.35 -4.52 7.71
C SER A 236 -2.15 -5.02 6.92
N ASP A 237 -0.92 -4.59 7.23
CA ASP A 237 0.28 -5.04 6.53
C ASP A 237 0.62 -6.50 6.80
N TYR A 238 0.19 -7.04 7.93
CA TYR A 238 0.31 -8.48 8.23
C TYR A 238 -0.45 -9.35 7.22
N LEU A 239 -1.50 -8.83 6.57
CA LEU A 239 -2.27 -9.55 5.55
C LEU A 239 -1.40 -9.94 4.35
N MET A 240 -0.36 -9.17 4.02
CA MET A 240 0.60 -9.56 2.98
C MET A 240 1.33 -10.85 3.35
N ALA A 241 1.75 -10.98 4.61
CA ALA A 241 2.44 -12.17 5.10
C ALA A 241 1.46 -13.34 5.29
N ASP A 242 0.23 -13.08 5.74
CA ASP A 242 -0.82 -14.09 5.86
C ASP A 242 -1.07 -14.74 4.49
N PHE A 243 -1.26 -13.93 3.44
CA PHE A 243 -1.46 -14.41 2.07
C PHE A 243 -0.29 -15.29 1.58
N LEU A 244 0.95 -14.82 1.76
CA LEU A 244 2.14 -15.59 1.32
C LEU A 244 2.30 -16.89 2.12
N HIS A 245 2.03 -16.88 3.42
CA HIS A 245 2.08 -18.06 4.27
C HIS A 245 1.05 -19.10 3.84
N ASP A 246 -0.19 -18.68 3.60
CA ASP A 246 -1.28 -19.54 3.16
C ASP A 246 -1.05 -20.11 1.74
N ALA A 247 -0.32 -19.35 0.90
CA ALA A 247 0.16 -19.83 -0.39
C ALA A 247 1.37 -20.78 -0.31
N GLY A 248 1.88 -21.07 0.90
CA GLY A 248 2.94 -22.06 1.13
C GLY A 248 4.36 -21.52 1.02
N TYR A 249 4.56 -20.21 1.04
CA TYR A 249 5.90 -19.59 1.04
C TYR A 249 6.48 -19.50 2.45
N GLU A 250 7.79 -19.52 2.54
CA GLU A 250 8.50 -19.17 3.77
C GLU A 250 8.49 -17.64 3.93
N VAL A 251 7.79 -17.13 4.93
CA VAL A 251 7.60 -15.70 5.15
C VAL A 251 7.98 -15.29 6.57
N ALA A 252 8.45 -14.05 6.72
CA ALA A 252 8.43 -13.32 7.99
C ALA A 252 7.96 -11.89 7.73
N HIS A 253 7.19 -11.36 8.68
CA HIS A 253 6.75 -9.97 8.69
C HIS A 253 7.69 -9.11 9.53
N VAL A 254 8.02 -7.92 9.07
CA VAL A 254 8.78 -6.92 9.82
C VAL A 254 7.83 -5.80 10.22
N ASP A 255 7.56 -5.69 11.51
CA ASP A 255 6.69 -4.66 12.08
C ASP A 255 7.56 -3.47 12.50
N VAL A 256 7.42 -2.36 11.79
CA VAL A 256 8.19 -1.14 12.05
C VAL A 256 7.47 -0.16 12.98
N ARG A 257 6.29 -0.52 13.52
CA ARG A 257 5.56 0.26 14.53
C ARG A 257 4.92 -0.62 15.61
N PRO A 258 5.73 -1.33 16.41
CA PRO A 258 5.25 -2.32 17.38
C PRO A 258 4.41 -1.72 18.52
N SER A 259 4.34 -0.39 18.65
CA SER A 259 3.52 0.29 19.68
C SER A 259 2.02 -0.01 19.55
N ASP A 260 1.55 -0.40 18.38
CA ASP A 260 0.15 -0.82 18.13
C ASP A 260 -0.12 -2.26 18.59
N GLY A 261 0.91 -2.94 19.09
CA GLY A 261 0.87 -4.33 19.53
C GLY A 261 1.20 -5.31 18.40
N VAL A 262 2.23 -6.11 18.64
CA VAL A 262 2.70 -7.15 17.72
C VAL A 262 1.69 -8.31 17.68
N LEU A 263 1.24 -8.69 16.51
CA LEU A 263 0.29 -9.80 16.34
C LEU A 263 1.00 -11.16 16.46
N GLN A 264 0.35 -12.11 17.13
CA GLN A 264 0.80 -13.51 17.10
C GLN A 264 0.40 -14.14 15.77
N LYS A 265 1.39 -14.66 15.04
CA LYS A 265 1.22 -15.25 13.70
C LYS A 265 1.92 -16.62 13.63
N PRO A 266 1.52 -17.50 12.68
CA PRO A 266 2.17 -18.80 12.48
C PRO A 266 3.56 -18.71 11.82
N TYR A 267 4.02 -17.51 11.49
CA TYR A 267 5.33 -17.19 10.94
C TYR A 267 6.05 -16.17 11.82
N PRO A 268 7.38 -16.01 11.69
CA PRO A 268 8.14 -15.04 12.48
C PRO A 268 7.68 -13.60 12.23
N VAL A 269 7.54 -12.84 13.32
CA VAL A 269 7.40 -11.39 13.30
C VAL A 269 8.67 -10.78 13.86
N VAL A 270 9.34 -9.98 13.04
CA VAL A 270 10.60 -9.30 13.38
C VAL A 270 10.26 -7.87 13.80
N VAL A 271 10.71 -7.49 14.97
CA VAL A 271 10.62 -6.11 15.48
C VAL A 271 12.04 -5.60 15.61
N PRO A 272 12.44 -4.58 14.82
CA PRO A 272 13.77 -3.98 14.96
C PRO A 272 13.95 -3.31 16.33
N ASP A 273 15.07 -3.60 17.00
CA ASP A 273 15.38 -3.03 18.32
C ASP A 273 15.58 -1.51 18.20
N ASP A 274 14.88 -0.74 19.03
CA ASP A 274 15.00 0.73 19.19
C ASP A 274 14.79 1.56 17.88
N LEU A 275 14.40 0.92 16.78
CA LEU A 275 14.13 1.58 15.50
C LEU A 275 12.65 1.47 15.13
N ILE A 276 12.11 2.56 14.58
CA ILE A 276 10.72 2.60 14.10
C ILE A 276 10.65 3.23 12.71
N HIS A 277 9.54 2.97 12.03
CA HIS A 277 9.20 3.55 10.72
C HIS A 277 10.34 3.40 9.69
N ASP A 278 10.69 4.47 8.98
CA ASP A 278 11.72 4.49 7.92
C ASP A 278 13.13 4.18 8.43
N HIS A 279 13.45 4.49 9.69
CA HIS A 279 14.71 4.04 10.30
C HIS A 279 14.78 2.52 10.44
N ALA A 280 13.68 1.88 10.85
CA ALA A 280 13.59 0.42 10.91
C ALA A 280 13.60 -0.20 9.50
N GLY A 281 12.91 0.43 8.54
CA GLY A 281 12.93 0.04 7.13
C GLY A 281 14.33 0.11 6.53
N ALA A 282 15.05 1.21 6.75
CA ALA A 282 16.44 1.38 6.30
C ALA A 282 17.37 0.32 6.90
N TRP A 283 17.25 0.08 8.22
CA TRP A 283 18.00 -0.99 8.87
C TRP A 283 17.73 -2.36 8.22
N PHE A 284 16.47 -2.70 8.02
CA PHE A 284 16.07 -3.96 7.43
C PHE A 284 16.65 -4.17 6.03
N LEU A 285 16.53 -3.18 5.15
CA LEU A 285 17.06 -3.24 3.78
C LEU A 285 18.57 -3.41 3.80
N ARG A 286 19.29 -2.64 4.62
CA ARG A 286 20.74 -2.71 4.80
C ARG A 286 21.22 -4.10 5.24
N GLN A 287 20.50 -4.76 6.18
CA GLN A 287 20.83 -6.11 6.62
C GLN A 287 20.77 -7.11 5.46
N TRP A 288 19.77 -6.98 4.57
CA TRP A 288 19.65 -7.86 3.43
C TRP A 288 20.70 -7.58 2.34
N VAL A 289 21.02 -6.31 2.09
CA VAL A 289 22.15 -5.96 1.19
C VAL A 289 23.43 -6.61 1.69
N ALA A 290 23.79 -6.44 2.96
CA ALA A 290 24.99 -7.04 3.55
C ALA A 290 24.99 -8.57 3.39
N LYS A 291 23.89 -9.22 3.80
CA LYS A 291 23.75 -10.68 3.73
C LYS A 291 23.92 -11.24 2.31
N LEU A 292 23.33 -10.59 1.31
CA LEU A 292 23.36 -11.08 -0.06
C LEU A 292 24.68 -10.77 -0.78
N THR A 293 25.36 -9.68 -0.41
CA THR A 293 26.68 -9.33 -0.96
C THR A 293 27.83 -10.14 -0.34
N GLU A 294 27.72 -10.56 0.94
CA GLU A 294 28.72 -11.42 1.58
C GLU A 294 28.63 -12.90 1.15
N SER A 295 27.47 -13.30 0.62
CA SER A 295 27.21 -14.70 0.22
C SER A 295 27.53 -14.99 -1.25
N GLY A 296 27.89 -14.00 -2.05
CA GLY A 296 28.24 -14.08 -3.47
C GLY A 296 29.72 -13.91 -3.67
#